data_987419263c1fb00e04703c8dbbe05054
#
_entry.id   987419263c1fb00e04703c8dbbe05054
#
_cell.length_a   1.000
_cell.length_b   1.000
_cell.length_c   1.000
_cell.angle_alpha   90.00
_cell.angle_beta   90.00
_cell.angle_gamma   90.00
#
_symmetry.space_group_name_H-M   'P 1'
#
loop_
_entity.id
_entity.type
_entity.pdbx_description
1 polymer ?
#
loop_
_entity_poly.entity_id
_entity_poly.type
_entity_poly.pdbx_seq_one_letter_code
_entity_poly.pdbx_strand_id
1 'polypeptide(L)'
;MYSFSTCWNSHRHIDGRAMLREIRELGFEYAELSHGTRVSLMPGILDAVNAGEIKISSVHNFCPLPMGVNHAAPNLYQFSDERPRQRELAERYTLKTIEFAARVQAPVVVLHLGSIEMKPYTNKLLEMAARGEKETPKYQKLCVELEERREARKVPFFERTIESLKKVVPEAGSRGIKLGVENRQALEELPVDSDFFLLFREIPGPNLVYWHDTGHAQIKENLGFIHHAMHLESLRDRLAGFHIHDVQFPGRDHCAPGTGGIDFAALKPMVRPDCIKVFELSPSLSPAEARSGVEHLKRIWGQD
;
A
#
# COMPACT_ATOMS: atom_id res chain seq x y z
N MET A 1 -14.24 -7.43 -5.31
CA MET A 1 -13.46 -8.16 -6.36
C MET A 1 -12.07 -8.53 -5.83
N TYR A 2 -11.57 -9.73 -6.16
CA TYR A 2 -10.20 -10.15 -5.86
C TYR A 2 -9.25 -9.83 -7.00
N SER A 3 -8.04 -9.40 -6.65
CA SER A 3 -6.97 -9.01 -7.57
C SER A 3 -5.61 -9.52 -7.05
N PHE A 4 -4.60 -9.54 -7.91
CA PHE A 4 -3.27 -9.97 -7.55
C PHE A 4 -2.23 -8.95 -8.02
N SER A 5 -1.31 -8.57 -7.12
CA SER A 5 -0.31 -7.54 -7.43
C SER A 5 0.85 -8.09 -8.23
N THR A 6 1.26 -7.33 -9.24
CA THR A 6 2.46 -7.63 -10.04
C THR A 6 3.77 -7.45 -9.25
N CYS A 7 3.73 -7.02 -7.97
CA CYS A 7 4.91 -7.03 -7.11
C CYS A 7 5.52 -8.42 -6.99
N TRP A 8 4.68 -9.46 -7.02
CA TRP A 8 5.09 -10.85 -6.96
C TRP A 8 5.93 -11.30 -8.17
N ASN A 9 5.64 -10.80 -9.38
CA ASN A 9 6.25 -11.34 -10.59
C ASN A 9 6.93 -10.34 -11.55
N SER A 10 6.74 -9.04 -11.38
CA SER A 10 7.26 -8.03 -12.32
C SER A 10 8.78 -8.05 -12.50
N HIS A 11 9.52 -8.49 -11.48
CA HIS A 11 10.97 -8.55 -11.50
C HIS A 11 11.54 -9.59 -12.50
N ARG A 12 10.81 -10.70 -12.73
CA ARG A 12 11.26 -11.82 -13.56
C ARG A 12 10.78 -11.79 -15.02
N HIS A 13 9.86 -10.87 -15.37
CA HIS A 13 9.37 -10.73 -16.74
C HIS A 13 10.03 -9.58 -17.49
N ILE A 14 10.24 -9.77 -18.80
CA ILE A 14 10.69 -8.74 -19.73
C ILE A 14 9.56 -8.28 -20.67
N ASP A 15 8.45 -8.99 -20.67
CA ASP A 15 7.22 -8.71 -21.43
C ASP A 15 6.02 -8.56 -20.49
N GLY A 16 5.27 -7.45 -20.63
CA GLY A 16 4.14 -7.14 -19.76
C GLY A 16 2.94 -8.04 -19.97
N ARG A 17 2.71 -8.54 -21.18
CA ARG A 17 1.61 -9.46 -21.47
C ARG A 17 1.86 -10.84 -20.84
N ALA A 18 3.10 -11.34 -20.93
CA ALA A 18 3.50 -12.57 -20.25
C ALA A 18 3.40 -12.46 -18.74
N MET A 19 3.79 -11.32 -18.14
CA MET A 19 3.63 -11.04 -16.73
C MET A 19 2.16 -11.12 -16.30
N LEU A 20 1.25 -10.50 -17.01
CA LEU A 20 -0.18 -10.50 -16.71
C LEU A 20 -0.82 -11.87 -16.96
N ARG A 21 -0.36 -12.61 -17.97
CA ARG A 21 -0.82 -13.99 -18.23
C ARG A 21 -0.52 -14.91 -17.05
N GLU A 22 0.63 -14.81 -16.43
CA GLU A 22 0.97 -15.60 -15.23
C GLU A 22 -0.01 -15.34 -14.08
N ILE A 23 -0.48 -14.09 -13.90
CA ILE A 23 -1.54 -13.78 -12.92
C ILE A 23 -2.87 -14.42 -13.33
N ARG A 24 -3.20 -14.42 -14.62
CA ARG A 24 -4.39 -15.14 -15.14
C ARG A 24 -4.33 -16.64 -14.84
N GLU A 25 -3.15 -17.24 -14.96
CA GLU A 25 -2.91 -18.68 -14.68
C GLU A 25 -3.05 -19.01 -13.17
N LEU A 26 -2.89 -18.02 -12.28
CA LEU A 26 -3.26 -18.14 -10.87
C LEU A 26 -4.79 -18.11 -10.64
N GLY A 27 -5.61 -17.79 -11.66
CA GLY A 27 -7.06 -17.74 -11.58
C GLY A 27 -7.64 -16.34 -11.35
N PHE A 28 -6.88 -15.26 -11.53
CA PHE A 28 -7.34 -13.90 -11.33
C PHE A 28 -7.82 -13.23 -12.63
N GLU A 29 -8.97 -12.56 -12.58
CA GLU A 29 -9.47 -11.70 -13.66
C GLU A 29 -8.92 -10.28 -13.57
N TYR A 30 -8.42 -9.88 -12.41
CA TYR A 30 -7.90 -8.55 -12.12
C TYR A 30 -6.46 -8.63 -11.62
N ALA A 31 -5.65 -7.66 -12.05
CA ALA A 31 -4.31 -7.44 -11.52
C ALA A 31 -4.15 -6.01 -10.99
N GLU A 32 -3.29 -5.84 -10.01
CA GLU A 32 -2.71 -4.56 -9.68
C GLU A 32 -1.35 -4.40 -10.37
N LEU A 33 -1.11 -3.21 -10.96
CA LEU A 33 0.21 -2.85 -11.47
C LEU A 33 1.02 -2.20 -10.35
N SER A 34 2.05 -2.91 -9.88
CA SER A 34 2.87 -2.51 -8.73
C SER A 34 3.87 -1.40 -9.05
N HIS A 35 4.39 -0.79 -8.00
CA HIS A 35 5.50 0.17 -8.04
C HIS A 35 6.85 -0.42 -8.53
N GLY A 36 6.90 -1.68 -8.93
CA GLY A 36 8.03 -2.35 -9.58
C GLY A 36 7.89 -2.46 -11.11
N THR A 37 6.81 -1.95 -11.69
CA THR A 37 6.50 -2.05 -13.13
C THR A 37 7.41 -1.13 -13.94
N ARG A 38 8.33 -1.72 -14.71
CA ARG A 38 9.27 -0.98 -15.55
C ARG A 38 8.59 -0.46 -16.83
N VAL A 39 9.09 0.65 -17.36
CA VAL A 39 8.61 1.24 -18.63
C VAL A 39 8.62 0.23 -19.78
N SER A 40 9.59 -0.68 -19.82
CA SER A 40 9.69 -1.72 -20.86
C SER A 40 8.52 -2.71 -20.87
N LEU A 41 7.78 -2.86 -19.75
CA LEU A 41 6.63 -3.75 -19.66
C LEU A 41 5.34 -3.11 -20.20
N MET A 42 5.31 -1.78 -20.34
CA MET A 42 4.09 -1.05 -20.70
C MET A 42 3.44 -1.50 -22.03
N PRO A 43 4.17 -1.73 -23.13
CA PRO A 43 3.56 -2.14 -24.38
C PRO A 43 2.75 -3.44 -24.22
N GLY A 44 3.36 -4.48 -23.65
CA GLY A 44 2.68 -5.76 -23.42
C GLY A 44 1.52 -5.68 -22.43
N ILE A 45 1.61 -4.81 -21.38
CA ILE A 45 0.50 -4.53 -20.47
C ILE A 45 -0.68 -3.94 -21.24
N LEU A 46 -0.44 -2.91 -22.05
CA LEU A 46 -1.51 -2.24 -22.83
C LEU A 46 -2.13 -3.20 -23.84
N ASP A 47 -1.33 -4.02 -24.51
CA ASP A 47 -1.81 -5.03 -25.45
C ASP A 47 -2.74 -6.05 -24.76
N ALA A 48 -2.36 -6.55 -23.57
CA ALA A 48 -3.18 -7.49 -22.80
C ALA A 48 -4.50 -6.87 -22.34
N VAL A 49 -4.45 -5.63 -21.82
CA VAL A 49 -5.65 -4.90 -21.35
C VAL A 49 -6.58 -4.59 -22.53
N ASN A 50 -6.06 -4.06 -23.63
CA ASN A 50 -6.86 -3.73 -24.83
C ASN A 50 -7.48 -4.98 -25.48
N ALA A 51 -6.81 -6.13 -25.40
CA ALA A 51 -7.34 -7.41 -25.86
C ALA A 51 -8.37 -8.03 -24.89
N GLY A 52 -8.61 -7.40 -23.72
CA GLY A 52 -9.55 -7.91 -22.73
C GLY A 52 -9.08 -9.17 -21.99
N GLU A 53 -7.77 -9.48 -22.03
CA GLU A 53 -7.22 -10.69 -21.40
C GLU A 53 -7.24 -10.62 -19.88
N ILE A 54 -7.10 -9.41 -19.34
CA ILE A 54 -7.12 -9.11 -17.90
C ILE A 54 -7.55 -7.66 -17.69
N LYS A 55 -8.17 -7.38 -16.53
CA LYS A 55 -8.53 -6.03 -16.10
C LYS A 55 -7.56 -5.54 -15.02
N ILE A 56 -7.40 -4.22 -14.91
CA ILE A 56 -6.54 -3.63 -13.87
C ILE A 56 -7.43 -3.05 -12.77
N SER A 57 -7.26 -3.54 -11.55
CA SER A 57 -8.02 -3.11 -10.37
C SER A 57 -7.48 -1.84 -9.74
N SER A 58 -6.16 -1.69 -9.76
CA SER A 58 -5.44 -0.57 -9.16
C SER A 58 -4.04 -0.44 -9.76
N VAL A 59 -3.44 0.72 -9.55
CA VAL A 59 -2.05 1.01 -9.93
C VAL A 59 -1.34 1.59 -8.73
N HIS A 60 -0.22 1.00 -8.32
CA HIS A 60 0.56 1.50 -7.21
C HIS A 60 1.56 2.56 -7.67
N ASN A 61 1.59 3.70 -7.01
CA ASN A 61 2.51 4.81 -7.31
C ASN A 61 3.97 4.44 -6.90
N PHE A 62 4.98 4.62 -7.72
CA PHE A 62 5.00 5.17 -9.08
C PHE A 62 4.95 4.04 -10.12
N CYS A 63 4.00 4.12 -11.03
CA CYS A 63 3.87 3.13 -12.09
C CYS A 63 3.51 3.84 -13.43
N PRO A 64 4.29 3.60 -14.50
CA PRO A 64 5.54 2.86 -14.49
C PRO A 64 6.64 3.57 -13.70
N LEU A 65 7.66 2.81 -13.33
CA LEU A 65 8.84 3.34 -12.63
C LEU A 65 9.43 4.56 -13.35
N PRO A 66 9.91 5.57 -12.60
CA PRO A 66 10.65 6.70 -13.18
C PRO A 66 11.85 6.24 -14.01
N MET A 67 12.15 6.97 -15.09
CA MET A 67 13.30 6.66 -15.95
C MET A 67 14.59 6.61 -15.14
N GLY A 68 15.40 5.56 -15.39
CA GLY A 68 16.64 5.31 -14.67
C GLY A 68 16.49 4.51 -13.38
N VAL A 69 15.25 4.23 -12.96
CA VAL A 69 14.96 3.35 -11.81
C VAL A 69 14.59 1.98 -12.34
N ASN A 70 15.27 0.95 -11.88
CA ASN A 70 15.12 -0.43 -12.35
C ASN A 70 14.68 -1.43 -11.26
N HIS A 71 14.40 -0.93 -10.06
CA HIS A 71 13.91 -1.70 -8.91
C HIS A 71 12.71 -1.01 -8.30
N ALA A 72 11.91 -1.75 -7.55
CA ALA A 72 10.76 -1.23 -6.81
C ALA A 72 11.19 -0.10 -5.86
N ALA A 73 10.60 1.08 -6.00
CA ALA A 73 10.98 2.27 -5.26
C ALA A 73 9.76 3.17 -4.95
N PRO A 74 8.80 2.68 -4.15
CA PRO A 74 7.55 3.43 -3.87
C PRO A 74 7.80 4.73 -3.10
N ASN A 75 8.90 4.83 -2.37
CA ASN A 75 9.28 5.99 -1.56
C ASN A 75 10.40 6.84 -2.22
N LEU A 76 10.63 6.67 -3.53
CA LEU A 76 11.69 7.40 -4.26
C LEU A 76 11.54 8.92 -4.17
N TYR A 77 10.31 9.40 -4.30
CA TYR A 77 9.92 10.79 -4.13
C TYR A 77 8.76 10.84 -3.13
N GLN A 78 8.81 11.81 -2.21
CA GLN A 78 7.84 11.92 -1.14
C GLN A 78 7.13 13.28 -1.18
N PHE A 79 5.82 13.28 -0.97
CA PHE A 79 5.04 14.51 -0.85
C PHE A 79 5.43 15.33 0.39
N SER A 80 5.97 14.66 1.41
CA SER A 80 6.42 15.28 2.66
C SER A 80 7.84 15.85 2.60
N ASP A 81 8.65 15.58 1.56
CA ASP A 81 10.09 15.94 1.50
C ASP A 81 10.30 17.44 1.76
N GLU A 82 11.34 17.78 2.51
CA GLU A 82 11.68 19.18 2.82
C GLU A 82 12.11 19.98 1.59
N ARG A 83 12.73 19.29 0.64
CA ARG A 83 13.25 19.89 -0.61
C ARG A 83 12.13 20.07 -1.64
N PRO A 84 11.81 21.31 -2.06
CA PRO A 84 10.72 21.57 -3.00
C PRO A 84 10.82 20.75 -4.29
N ARG A 85 12.02 20.62 -4.85
CA ARG A 85 12.27 19.84 -6.07
C ARG A 85 11.87 18.37 -5.93
N GLN A 86 12.04 17.77 -4.77
CA GLN A 86 11.65 16.36 -4.55
C GLN A 86 10.12 16.23 -4.49
N ARG A 87 9.44 17.19 -3.88
CA ARG A 87 7.96 17.23 -3.89
C ARG A 87 7.41 17.43 -5.30
N GLU A 88 8.01 18.31 -6.10
CA GLU A 88 7.64 18.50 -7.51
C GLU A 88 7.82 17.22 -8.33
N LEU A 89 8.87 16.44 -8.05
CA LEU A 89 9.06 15.12 -8.69
C LEU A 89 7.99 14.12 -8.22
N ALA A 90 7.64 14.09 -6.92
CA ALA A 90 6.56 13.26 -6.41
C ALA A 90 5.23 13.60 -7.11
N GLU A 91 4.85 14.87 -7.17
CA GLU A 91 3.65 15.37 -7.86
C GLU A 91 3.67 14.97 -9.35
N ARG A 92 4.76 15.27 -10.04
CA ARG A 92 4.92 15.00 -11.48
C ARG A 92 4.80 13.52 -11.82
N TYR A 93 5.46 12.64 -11.05
CA TYR A 93 5.41 11.20 -11.33
C TYR A 93 4.08 10.58 -10.90
N THR A 94 3.42 11.12 -9.88
CA THR A 94 2.05 10.74 -9.53
C THR A 94 1.08 11.10 -10.66
N LEU A 95 1.18 12.28 -11.25
CA LEU A 95 0.37 12.66 -12.42
C LEU A 95 0.58 11.69 -13.60
N LYS A 96 1.81 11.25 -13.87
CA LYS A 96 2.09 10.22 -14.87
C LYS A 96 1.48 8.87 -14.53
N THR A 97 1.50 8.48 -13.24
CA THR A 97 0.82 7.26 -12.77
C THR A 97 -0.69 7.36 -12.98
N ILE A 98 -1.30 8.52 -12.69
CA ILE A 98 -2.74 8.79 -12.95
C ILE A 98 -3.05 8.70 -14.45
N GLU A 99 -2.22 9.27 -15.32
CA GLU A 99 -2.36 9.15 -16.77
C GLU A 99 -2.29 7.69 -17.23
N PHE A 100 -1.35 6.93 -16.69
CA PHE A 100 -1.22 5.51 -17.02
C PHE A 100 -2.40 4.69 -16.48
N ALA A 101 -2.87 4.96 -15.25
CA ALA A 101 -4.05 4.34 -14.68
C ALA A 101 -5.30 4.56 -15.56
N ALA A 102 -5.48 5.77 -16.10
CA ALA A 102 -6.56 6.06 -17.06
C ALA A 102 -6.44 5.22 -18.33
N ARG A 103 -5.23 5.05 -18.87
CA ARG A 103 -4.99 4.23 -20.08
C ARG A 103 -5.28 2.75 -19.88
N VAL A 104 -5.04 2.21 -18.69
CA VAL A 104 -5.34 0.82 -18.34
C VAL A 104 -6.69 0.66 -17.65
N GLN A 105 -7.49 1.72 -17.60
CA GLN A 105 -8.85 1.76 -17.03
C GLN A 105 -8.88 1.36 -15.53
N ALA A 106 -7.82 1.62 -14.79
CA ALA A 106 -7.77 1.36 -13.37
C ALA A 106 -8.52 2.45 -12.58
N PRO A 107 -9.45 2.07 -11.69
CA PRO A 107 -10.26 3.04 -10.93
C PRO A 107 -9.51 3.68 -9.75
N VAL A 108 -8.40 3.11 -9.31
CA VAL A 108 -7.67 3.56 -8.12
C VAL A 108 -6.17 3.61 -8.38
N VAL A 109 -5.52 4.67 -7.86
CA VAL A 109 -4.06 4.74 -7.69
C VAL A 109 -3.74 4.72 -6.20
N VAL A 110 -2.93 3.75 -5.76
CA VAL A 110 -2.48 3.64 -4.37
C VAL A 110 -1.27 4.51 -4.13
N LEU A 111 -1.25 5.24 -3.01
CA LEU A 111 -0.24 6.24 -2.68
C LEU A 111 0.44 5.98 -1.33
N HIS A 112 1.76 6.08 -1.33
CA HIS A 112 2.54 6.44 -0.15
C HIS A 112 2.69 7.96 -0.08
N LEU A 113 2.54 8.56 1.08
CA LEU A 113 2.60 10.01 1.21
C LEU A 113 3.99 10.53 1.58
N GLY A 114 4.80 9.68 2.21
CA GLY A 114 6.14 10.02 2.63
C GLY A 114 6.37 9.77 4.12
N SER A 115 7.36 10.44 4.68
CA SER A 115 7.80 10.23 6.06
C SER A 115 8.19 11.54 6.74
N ILE A 116 8.29 11.48 8.05
CA ILE A 116 8.86 12.54 8.91
C ILE A 116 10.36 12.29 8.99
N GLU A 117 11.18 13.29 8.69
CA GLU A 117 12.63 13.16 8.83
C GLU A 117 13.02 13.12 10.31
N MET A 118 13.24 11.90 10.79
CA MET A 118 13.63 11.62 12.16
C MET A 118 14.41 10.31 12.25
N LYS A 119 14.95 10.00 13.45
CA LYS A 119 15.62 8.73 13.70
C LYS A 119 14.67 7.54 13.43
N PRO A 120 15.11 6.47 12.77
CA PRO A 120 14.29 5.29 12.52
C PRO A 120 14.12 4.44 13.79
N TYR A 121 13.04 4.64 14.52
CA TYR A 121 12.70 3.90 15.75
C TYR A 121 12.07 2.54 15.42
N THR A 122 11.27 2.46 14.36
CA THR A 122 10.52 1.25 13.97
C THR A 122 11.43 0.01 13.92
N ASN A 123 12.55 0.09 13.22
CA ASN A 123 13.49 -1.02 13.12
C ASN A 123 14.04 -1.47 14.48
N LYS A 124 14.31 -0.50 15.35
CA LYS A 124 14.80 -0.80 16.71
C LYS A 124 13.75 -1.48 17.57
N LEU A 125 12.50 -1.04 17.46
CA LEU A 125 11.38 -1.66 18.17
C LEU A 125 11.13 -3.09 17.66
N LEU A 126 11.19 -3.32 16.34
CA LEU A 126 11.10 -4.66 15.75
C LEU A 126 12.21 -5.59 16.25
N GLU A 127 13.47 -5.13 16.28
CA GLU A 127 14.58 -5.91 16.85
C GLU A 127 14.36 -6.27 18.32
N MET A 128 13.86 -5.33 19.13
CA MET A 128 13.56 -5.57 20.54
C MET A 128 12.40 -6.53 20.72
N ALA A 129 11.32 -6.37 19.93
CA ALA A 129 10.19 -7.29 19.93
C ALA A 129 10.61 -8.72 19.55
N ALA A 130 11.48 -8.87 18.52
CA ALA A 130 12.01 -10.17 18.11
C ALA A 130 12.80 -10.87 19.23
N ARG A 131 13.42 -10.11 20.14
CA ARG A 131 14.12 -10.66 21.32
C ARG A 131 13.23 -10.84 22.55
N GLY A 132 11.91 -10.62 22.42
CA GLY A 132 10.98 -10.71 23.55
C GLY A 132 11.10 -9.57 24.57
N GLU A 133 11.69 -8.43 24.17
CA GLU A 133 11.92 -7.27 25.05
C GLU A 133 10.73 -6.29 25.12
N LYS A 134 9.57 -6.61 24.53
CA LYS A 134 8.42 -5.69 24.39
C LYS A 134 7.89 -5.16 25.74
N GLU A 135 7.92 -6.01 26.77
CA GLU A 135 7.42 -5.64 28.11
C GLU A 135 8.47 -4.96 29.00
N THR A 136 9.68 -4.66 28.44
CA THR A 136 10.75 -4.04 29.23
C THR A 136 10.57 -2.52 29.36
N PRO A 137 11.02 -1.91 30.49
CA PRO A 137 10.99 -0.46 30.63
C PRO A 137 11.77 0.28 29.55
N LYS A 138 12.80 -0.37 28.96
CA LYS A 138 13.58 0.18 27.86
C LYS A 138 12.75 0.29 26.58
N TYR A 139 11.95 -0.73 26.27
CA TYR A 139 11.03 -0.71 25.11
C TYR A 139 9.98 0.38 25.29
N GLN A 140 9.31 0.43 26.43
CA GLN A 140 8.28 1.43 26.75
C GLN A 140 8.84 2.86 26.65
N LYS A 141 10.03 3.10 27.21
CA LYS A 141 10.70 4.40 27.08
C LYS A 141 10.95 4.79 25.62
N LEU A 142 11.35 3.80 24.76
CA LEU A 142 11.60 4.03 23.36
C LEU A 142 10.31 4.38 22.60
N CYS A 143 9.17 3.74 22.93
CA CYS A 143 7.88 4.06 22.36
C CYS A 143 7.46 5.50 22.70
N VAL A 144 7.58 5.90 23.96
CA VAL A 144 7.27 7.29 24.41
C VAL A 144 8.18 8.30 23.69
N GLU A 145 9.49 8.03 23.64
CA GLU A 145 10.44 8.91 22.94
C GLU A 145 10.10 9.08 21.45
N LEU A 146 9.71 7.98 20.77
CA LEU A 146 9.26 8.04 19.39
C LEU A 146 8.04 8.93 19.23
N GLU A 147 6.99 8.70 20.03
CA GLU A 147 5.73 9.46 19.94
C GLU A 147 5.94 10.95 20.20
N GLU A 148 6.66 11.31 21.26
CA GLU A 148 6.98 12.71 21.57
C GLU A 148 7.73 13.39 20.44
N ARG A 149 8.76 12.74 19.88
CA ARG A 149 9.56 13.29 18.79
C ARG A 149 8.80 13.39 17.48
N ARG A 150 7.95 12.40 17.19
CA ARG A 150 7.09 12.38 16.01
C ARG A 150 6.10 13.53 16.07
N GLU A 151 5.36 13.66 17.17
CA GLU A 151 4.38 14.73 17.35
C GLU A 151 5.02 16.13 17.30
N ALA A 152 6.20 16.30 17.88
CA ALA A 152 6.93 17.57 17.82
C ALA A 152 7.40 17.97 16.41
N ARG A 153 7.51 17.01 15.48
CA ARG A 153 8.08 17.23 14.14
C ARG A 153 7.08 17.13 13.00
N LYS A 154 5.98 16.38 13.15
CA LYS A 154 5.13 15.95 12.04
C LYS A 154 4.46 17.09 11.27
N VAL A 155 4.10 18.19 11.93
CA VAL A 155 3.25 19.23 11.35
C VAL A 155 3.76 19.75 10.01
N PRO A 156 5.03 20.20 9.85
CA PRO A 156 5.47 20.72 8.57
C PRO A 156 5.55 19.65 7.46
N PHE A 157 5.76 18.37 7.79
CA PHE A 157 5.73 17.28 6.82
C PHE A 157 4.30 16.96 6.37
N PHE A 158 3.36 16.98 7.31
CA PHE A 158 1.95 16.79 7.01
C PHE A 158 1.39 17.93 6.16
N GLU A 159 1.70 19.19 6.46
CA GLU A 159 1.29 20.36 5.69
C GLU A 159 1.78 20.29 4.24
N ARG A 160 3.06 19.98 4.01
CA ARG A 160 3.61 19.76 2.65
C ARG A 160 2.89 18.66 1.90
N THR A 161 2.56 17.56 2.59
CA THR A 161 1.77 16.46 2.03
C THR A 161 0.40 16.94 1.58
N ILE A 162 -0.31 17.71 2.41
CA ILE A 162 -1.60 18.30 2.07
C ILE A 162 -1.49 19.24 0.86
N GLU A 163 -0.46 20.09 0.81
CA GLU A 163 -0.22 20.98 -0.35
C GLU A 163 -0.06 20.21 -1.66
N SER A 164 0.70 19.11 -1.65
CA SER A 164 0.88 18.25 -2.83
C SER A 164 -0.39 17.51 -3.20
N LEU A 165 -1.14 16.99 -2.22
CA LEU A 165 -2.42 16.31 -2.48
C LEU A 165 -3.47 17.26 -3.08
N LYS A 166 -3.52 18.52 -2.64
CA LYS A 166 -4.42 19.54 -3.22
C LYS A 166 -4.17 19.76 -4.72
N LYS A 167 -2.99 19.43 -5.24
CA LYS A 167 -2.67 19.51 -6.68
C LYS A 167 -3.04 18.23 -7.43
N VAL A 168 -2.77 17.04 -6.85
CA VAL A 168 -2.93 15.78 -7.59
C VAL A 168 -4.33 15.16 -7.47
N VAL A 169 -5.06 15.39 -6.37
CA VAL A 169 -6.41 14.84 -6.17
C VAL A 169 -7.42 15.33 -7.20
N PRO A 170 -7.49 16.63 -7.55
CA PRO A 170 -8.39 17.11 -8.60
C PRO A 170 -8.10 16.50 -9.98
N GLU A 171 -6.83 16.30 -10.31
CA GLU A 171 -6.40 15.69 -11.57
C GLU A 171 -6.82 14.21 -11.69
N ALA A 172 -6.72 13.45 -10.59
CA ALA A 172 -7.24 12.10 -10.54
C ALA A 172 -8.77 12.09 -10.68
N GLY A 173 -9.47 12.96 -9.95
CA GLY A 173 -10.92 13.08 -9.99
C GLY A 173 -11.47 13.46 -11.36
N SER A 174 -10.79 14.34 -12.12
CA SER A 174 -11.17 14.71 -13.50
C SER A 174 -11.14 13.53 -14.47
N ARG A 175 -10.41 12.46 -14.13
CA ARG A 175 -10.30 11.21 -14.90
C ARG A 175 -11.15 10.07 -14.32
N GLY A 176 -11.94 10.34 -13.27
CA GLY A 176 -12.74 9.32 -12.58
C GLY A 176 -11.91 8.35 -11.73
N ILE A 177 -10.65 8.71 -11.41
CA ILE A 177 -9.73 7.90 -10.64
C ILE A 177 -9.72 8.37 -9.18
N LYS A 178 -9.76 7.43 -8.24
CA LYS A 178 -9.57 7.69 -6.82
C LYS A 178 -8.10 7.52 -6.42
N LEU A 179 -7.66 8.30 -5.45
CA LEU A 179 -6.35 8.13 -4.83
C LEU A 179 -6.52 7.43 -3.47
N GLY A 180 -5.99 6.22 -3.36
CA GLY A 180 -6.03 5.41 -2.15
C GLY A 180 -4.82 5.69 -1.27
N VAL A 181 -5.00 6.34 -0.12
CA VAL A 181 -3.92 6.55 0.84
C VAL A 181 -3.75 5.31 1.68
N GLU A 182 -2.58 4.72 1.60
CA GLU A 182 -2.25 3.50 2.30
C GLU A 182 -1.74 3.77 3.72
N ASN A 183 -2.19 2.97 4.70
CA ASN A 183 -1.56 2.94 6.02
C ASN A 183 -0.16 2.34 5.92
N ARG A 184 0.79 2.96 6.58
CA ARG A 184 2.21 2.65 6.41
C ARG A 184 2.76 1.74 7.49
N GLN A 185 3.83 1.01 7.16
CA GLN A 185 4.52 0.06 8.04
C GLN A 185 5.31 0.77 9.13
N ALA A 186 6.11 1.77 8.77
CA ALA A 186 6.96 2.45 9.73
C ALA A 186 6.20 3.55 10.48
N LEU A 187 6.52 3.68 11.77
CA LEU A 187 5.89 4.65 12.67
C LEU A 187 6.30 6.10 12.37
N GLU A 188 7.33 6.28 11.55
CA GLU A 188 7.82 7.56 11.06
C GLU A 188 7.16 7.99 9.74
N GLU A 189 6.38 7.11 9.11
CA GLU A 189 5.71 7.39 7.83
C GLU A 189 4.38 8.12 8.02
N LEU A 190 3.96 8.82 6.97
CA LEU A 190 2.71 9.58 6.91
C LEU A 190 1.67 8.88 6.00
N PRO A 191 0.37 9.00 6.35
CA PRO A 191 -0.14 9.63 7.57
C PRO A 191 0.11 8.75 8.79
N VAL A 192 0.28 9.37 9.96
CA VAL A 192 0.19 8.65 11.22
C VAL A 192 -1.25 8.14 11.39
N ASP A 193 -1.43 6.99 12.02
CA ASP A 193 -2.74 6.34 12.08
C ASP A 193 -3.86 7.23 12.65
N SER A 194 -3.54 8.07 13.62
CA SER A 194 -4.46 9.07 14.19
C SER A 194 -4.79 10.24 13.26
N ASP A 195 -3.98 10.47 12.22
CA ASP A 195 -4.10 11.68 11.37
C ASP A 195 -4.96 11.44 10.12
N PHE A 196 -5.45 10.23 9.85
CA PHE A 196 -6.30 9.96 8.70
C PHE A 196 -7.57 10.82 8.68
N PHE A 197 -8.21 11.04 9.84
CA PHE A 197 -9.39 11.91 9.93
C PHE A 197 -9.05 13.37 9.59
N LEU A 198 -7.88 13.84 10.04
CA LEU A 198 -7.39 15.16 9.69
C LEU A 198 -7.11 15.27 8.18
N LEU A 199 -6.46 14.25 7.59
CA LEU A 199 -6.19 14.18 6.17
C LEU A 199 -7.48 14.30 5.34
N PHE A 200 -8.51 13.52 5.66
CA PHE A 200 -9.79 13.55 4.95
C PHE A 200 -10.59 14.83 5.19
N ARG A 201 -10.37 15.52 6.30
CA ARG A 201 -10.94 16.85 6.54
C ARG A 201 -10.27 17.92 5.68
N GLU A 202 -8.94 17.89 5.55
CA GLU A 202 -8.16 18.85 4.77
C GLU A 202 -8.32 18.65 3.25
N ILE A 203 -8.63 17.41 2.82
CA ILE A 203 -8.88 17.03 1.42
C ILE A 203 -10.29 16.39 1.34
N PRO A 204 -11.35 17.22 1.36
CA PRO A 204 -12.71 16.70 1.34
C PRO A 204 -13.08 16.14 -0.04
N GLY A 205 -14.08 15.25 -0.07
CA GLY A 205 -14.65 14.71 -1.30
C GLY A 205 -14.40 13.20 -1.47
N PRO A 206 -14.90 12.62 -2.57
CA PRO A 206 -14.91 11.18 -2.78
C PRO A 206 -13.62 10.65 -3.45
N ASN A 207 -12.73 11.54 -3.92
CA ASN A 207 -11.59 11.15 -4.74
C ASN A 207 -10.36 10.77 -3.93
N LEU A 208 -10.29 11.13 -2.63
CA LEU A 208 -9.29 10.63 -1.70
C LEU A 208 -9.94 9.60 -0.79
N VAL A 209 -9.39 8.38 -0.77
CA VAL A 209 -9.96 7.23 -0.06
C VAL A 209 -8.88 6.53 0.76
N TYR A 210 -9.32 5.67 1.69
CA TYR A 210 -8.44 4.84 2.48
C TYR A 210 -8.11 3.53 1.75
N TRP A 211 -6.86 3.14 1.77
CA TRP A 211 -6.35 1.85 1.33
C TRP A 211 -5.72 1.12 2.51
N HIS A 212 -6.21 -0.06 2.83
CA HIS A 212 -5.79 -0.79 4.02
C HIS A 212 -4.78 -1.88 3.67
N ASP A 213 -3.54 -1.72 4.10
CA ASP A 213 -2.55 -2.78 4.08
C ASP A 213 -2.63 -3.58 5.39
N THR A 214 -2.95 -4.88 5.27
CA THR A 214 -3.16 -5.76 6.41
C THR A 214 -1.87 -6.04 7.18
N GLY A 215 -0.75 -6.15 6.48
CA GLY A 215 0.53 -6.41 7.11
C GLY A 215 1.11 -5.19 7.81
N HIS A 216 1.00 -4.00 7.21
CA HIS A 216 1.45 -2.77 7.82
C HIS A 216 0.70 -2.49 9.14
N ALA A 217 -0.61 -2.71 9.16
CA ALA A 217 -1.41 -2.58 10.39
C ALA A 217 -1.00 -3.64 11.44
N GLN A 218 -0.81 -4.89 11.02
CA GLN A 218 -0.38 -5.97 11.92
C GLN A 218 0.98 -5.71 12.56
N ILE A 219 1.93 -5.17 11.81
CA ILE A 219 3.25 -4.81 12.37
C ILE A 219 3.09 -3.77 13.48
N LYS A 220 2.27 -2.75 13.27
CA LYS A 220 2.02 -1.74 14.31
C LYS A 220 1.27 -2.29 15.52
N GLU A 221 0.35 -3.24 15.32
CA GLU A 221 -0.28 -3.97 16.41
C GLU A 221 0.73 -4.83 17.18
N ASN A 222 1.60 -5.57 16.46
CA ASN A 222 2.67 -6.36 17.07
C ASN A 222 3.60 -5.49 17.94
N LEU A 223 3.84 -4.25 17.53
CA LEU A 223 4.63 -3.28 18.28
C LEU A 223 3.83 -2.59 19.40
N GLY A 224 2.49 -2.68 19.42
CA GLY A 224 1.63 -2.13 20.46
C GLY A 224 1.16 -0.70 20.24
N PHE A 225 1.19 -0.19 19.00
CA PHE A 225 0.79 1.19 18.68
C PHE A 225 -0.68 1.31 18.26
N ILE A 226 -1.26 0.28 17.68
CA ILE A 226 -2.67 0.25 17.27
C ILE A 226 -3.33 -1.07 17.67
N HIS A 227 -4.66 -1.09 17.64
CA HIS A 227 -5.44 -2.31 17.57
C HIS A 227 -5.96 -2.45 16.13
N HIS A 228 -5.49 -3.46 15.39
CA HIS A 228 -5.67 -3.60 13.94
C HIS A 228 -7.14 -3.50 13.50
N ALA A 229 -8.02 -4.32 14.09
CA ALA A 229 -9.44 -4.32 13.73
C ALA A 229 -10.14 -2.99 14.05
N MET A 230 -9.84 -2.36 15.19
CA MET A 230 -10.42 -1.07 15.58
C MET A 230 -9.94 0.06 14.65
N HIS A 231 -8.66 0.03 14.24
CA HIS A 231 -8.12 1.00 13.28
C HIS A 231 -8.85 0.88 11.94
N LEU A 232 -9.00 -0.33 11.39
CA LEU A 232 -9.73 -0.57 10.15
C LEU A 232 -11.20 -0.13 10.27
N GLU A 233 -11.88 -0.47 11.38
CA GLU A 233 -13.26 -0.09 11.63
C GLU A 233 -13.45 1.43 11.61
N SER A 234 -12.53 2.18 12.25
CA SER A 234 -12.60 3.65 12.31
C SER A 234 -12.54 4.33 10.94
N LEU A 235 -11.95 3.68 9.93
CA LEU A 235 -11.77 4.20 8.56
C LEU A 235 -12.67 3.51 7.52
N ARG A 236 -13.59 2.65 7.96
CA ARG A 236 -14.44 1.81 7.12
C ARG A 236 -15.21 2.59 6.05
N ASP A 237 -15.71 3.77 6.39
CA ASP A 237 -16.51 4.60 5.47
C ASP A 237 -15.69 5.19 4.30
N ARG A 238 -14.38 5.28 4.47
CA ARG A 238 -13.44 5.76 3.45
C ARG A 238 -12.70 4.63 2.74
N LEU A 239 -12.88 3.39 3.17
CA LEU A 239 -12.16 2.23 2.66
C LEU A 239 -12.54 1.92 1.21
N ALA A 240 -11.57 1.88 0.32
CA ALA A 240 -11.73 1.50 -1.09
C ALA A 240 -11.16 0.13 -1.41
N GLY A 241 -10.14 -0.30 -0.70
CA GLY A 241 -9.50 -1.58 -0.96
C GLY A 241 -8.43 -1.95 0.04
N PHE A 242 -7.81 -3.08 -0.23
CA PHE A 242 -6.83 -3.72 0.61
C PHE A 242 -5.59 -4.13 -0.18
N HIS A 243 -4.41 -4.00 0.44
CA HIS A 243 -3.30 -4.91 0.22
C HIS A 243 -3.37 -6.02 1.25
N ILE A 244 -3.34 -7.26 0.77
CA ILE A 244 -3.58 -8.45 1.59
C ILE A 244 -2.35 -9.32 1.55
N HIS A 245 -1.73 -9.46 2.69
CA HIS A 245 -0.67 -10.40 2.99
C HIS A 245 -0.64 -10.66 4.49
N ASP A 246 0.05 -11.71 4.90
CA ASP A 246 0.22 -12.04 6.31
C ASP A 246 1.56 -11.56 6.86
N VAL A 247 1.70 -11.58 8.18
CA VAL A 247 2.90 -11.15 8.89
C VAL A 247 3.34 -12.20 9.89
N GLN A 248 4.57 -12.67 9.76
CA GLN A 248 5.23 -13.43 10.82
C GLN A 248 5.87 -12.45 11.82
N PHE A 249 5.52 -12.65 13.10
CA PHE A 249 5.99 -11.79 14.19
C PHE A 249 7.53 -11.64 14.22
N PRO A 250 8.08 -10.45 14.47
CA PRO A 250 7.35 -9.20 14.75
C PRO A 250 6.96 -8.40 13.49
N GLY A 251 7.61 -8.59 12.35
CA GLY A 251 7.43 -7.71 11.20
C GLY A 251 7.88 -8.28 9.85
N ARG A 252 7.94 -9.62 9.67
CA ARG A 252 8.17 -10.22 8.36
C ARG A 252 6.84 -10.25 7.60
N ASP A 253 6.68 -9.31 6.71
CA ASP A 253 5.49 -9.07 5.90
C ASP A 253 5.50 -9.81 4.54
N HIS A 254 4.50 -9.50 3.71
CA HIS A 254 4.26 -10.11 2.40
C HIS A 254 4.23 -11.66 2.41
N CYS A 255 3.93 -12.25 3.56
CA CYS A 255 3.72 -13.70 3.68
C CYS A 255 2.35 -14.10 3.09
N ALA A 256 2.22 -15.37 2.69
CA ALA A 256 0.94 -15.89 2.25
C ALA A 256 -0.08 -15.88 3.40
N PRO A 257 -1.35 -15.45 3.20
CA PRO A 257 -2.37 -15.52 4.22
C PRO A 257 -2.50 -16.91 4.85
N GLY A 258 -2.56 -16.96 6.18
CA GLY A 258 -2.58 -18.20 6.99
C GLY A 258 -1.20 -18.72 7.37
N THR A 259 -0.11 -18.02 7.04
CA THR A 259 1.25 -18.41 7.44
C THR A 259 1.87 -17.47 8.48
N GLY A 260 1.14 -16.44 8.89
CA GLY A 260 1.51 -15.46 9.91
C GLY A 260 0.50 -15.38 11.04
N GLY A 261 0.35 -14.17 11.61
CA GLY A 261 -0.43 -13.94 12.82
C GLY A 261 -1.67 -13.07 12.64
N ILE A 262 -2.06 -12.69 11.42
CA ILE A 262 -3.23 -11.85 11.20
C ILE A 262 -4.53 -12.62 11.41
N ASP A 263 -5.41 -12.11 12.26
CA ASP A 263 -6.78 -12.60 12.41
C ASP A 263 -7.68 -12.03 11.30
N PHE A 264 -7.64 -12.64 10.13
CA PHE A 264 -8.49 -12.26 9.00
C PHE A 264 -9.99 -12.39 9.28
N ALA A 265 -10.40 -13.25 10.23
CA ALA A 265 -11.80 -13.39 10.61
C ALA A 265 -12.29 -12.15 11.37
N ALA A 266 -11.46 -11.58 12.24
CA ALA A 266 -11.76 -10.33 12.94
C ALA A 266 -11.88 -9.14 11.99
N LEU A 267 -11.18 -9.14 10.84
CA LEU A 267 -11.24 -8.07 9.83
C LEU A 267 -12.46 -8.18 8.91
N LYS A 268 -13.03 -9.37 8.74
CA LYS A 268 -14.13 -9.66 7.80
C LYS A 268 -15.33 -8.71 7.91
N PRO A 269 -15.81 -8.29 9.11
CA PRO A 269 -16.96 -7.39 9.23
C PRO A 269 -16.78 -6.03 8.55
N MET A 270 -15.54 -5.58 8.34
CA MET A 270 -15.21 -4.32 7.69
C MET A 270 -15.05 -4.45 6.17
N VAL A 271 -14.96 -5.69 5.65
CA VAL A 271 -14.78 -5.95 4.20
C VAL A 271 -16.11 -5.77 3.48
N ARG A 272 -16.26 -4.65 2.75
CA ARG A 272 -17.46 -4.40 1.96
C ARG A 272 -17.37 -5.10 0.59
N PRO A 273 -18.52 -5.42 -0.04
CA PRO A 273 -18.56 -6.05 -1.37
C PRO A 273 -17.87 -5.22 -2.47
N ASP A 274 -17.91 -3.89 -2.36
CA ASP A 274 -17.30 -2.96 -3.30
C ASP A 274 -15.80 -2.76 -3.13
N CYS A 275 -15.21 -3.26 -2.04
CA CYS A 275 -13.78 -3.15 -1.82
C CYS A 275 -12.96 -3.98 -2.83
N ILE A 276 -11.87 -3.40 -3.29
CA ILE A 276 -10.84 -4.08 -4.06
C ILE A 276 -9.95 -4.86 -3.08
N LYS A 277 -9.73 -6.15 -3.32
CA LYS A 277 -8.96 -7.06 -2.46
C LYS A 277 -7.73 -7.54 -3.22
N VAL A 278 -6.59 -6.86 -3.06
CA VAL A 278 -5.34 -7.14 -3.78
C VAL A 278 -4.43 -8.01 -2.93
N PHE A 279 -4.11 -9.21 -3.41
CA PHE A 279 -3.03 -9.99 -2.80
C PHE A 279 -1.67 -9.40 -3.20
N GLU A 280 -0.96 -8.87 -2.22
CA GLU A 280 0.38 -8.29 -2.39
C GLU A 280 1.42 -9.18 -1.71
N LEU A 281 1.85 -10.21 -2.43
CA LEU A 281 2.68 -11.27 -1.88
C LEU A 281 4.15 -11.12 -2.26
N SER A 282 5.04 -11.65 -1.40
CA SER A 282 6.48 -11.66 -1.66
C SER A 282 6.82 -12.34 -2.97
N PRO A 283 7.76 -11.77 -3.77
CA PRO A 283 8.26 -12.41 -5.00
C PRO A 283 9.01 -13.73 -4.75
N SER A 284 9.32 -14.04 -3.49
CA SER A 284 9.96 -15.31 -3.12
C SER A 284 8.99 -16.49 -3.00
N LEU A 285 7.66 -16.21 -2.94
CA LEU A 285 6.66 -17.27 -2.83
C LEU A 285 6.45 -17.98 -4.18
N SER A 286 6.40 -19.29 -4.13
CA SER A 286 6.03 -20.12 -5.28
C SER A 286 4.55 -19.94 -5.66
N PRO A 287 4.16 -20.28 -6.90
CA PRO A 287 2.74 -20.27 -7.30
C PRO A 287 1.84 -21.13 -6.41
N ALA A 288 2.35 -22.23 -5.85
CA ALA A 288 1.61 -23.11 -4.97
C ALA A 288 1.34 -22.45 -3.61
N GLU A 289 2.35 -21.81 -3.01
CA GLU A 289 2.19 -21.05 -1.76
C GLU A 289 1.25 -19.87 -1.93
N ALA A 290 1.37 -19.13 -3.03
CA ALA A 290 0.47 -18.04 -3.35
C ALA A 290 -0.99 -18.53 -3.45
N ARG A 291 -1.26 -19.60 -4.20
CA ARG A 291 -2.61 -20.20 -4.30
C ARG A 291 -3.14 -20.66 -2.94
N SER A 292 -2.32 -21.29 -2.13
CA SER A 292 -2.71 -21.74 -0.78
C SER A 292 -3.15 -20.56 0.09
N GLY A 293 -2.41 -19.44 0.08
CA GLY A 293 -2.78 -18.22 0.80
C GLY A 293 -4.08 -17.59 0.28
N VAL A 294 -4.26 -17.54 -1.03
CA VAL A 294 -5.50 -17.06 -1.67
C VAL A 294 -6.70 -17.91 -1.23
N GLU A 295 -6.58 -19.23 -1.28
CA GLU A 295 -7.64 -20.16 -0.86
C GLU A 295 -7.93 -20.04 0.63
N HIS A 296 -6.90 -19.86 1.47
CA HIS A 296 -7.07 -19.65 2.89
C HIS A 296 -7.93 -18.40 3.16
N LEU A 297 -7.59 -17.27 2.56
CA LEU A 297 -8.35 -16.03 2.74
C LEU A 297 -9.78 -16.14 2.21
N LYS A 298 -9.98 -16.73 1.02
CA LYS A 298 -11.30 -16.89 0.40
C LYS A 298 -12.23 -17.81 1.21
N ARG A 299 -11.70 -18.75 1.97
CA ARG A 299 -12.51 -19.54 2.95
C ARG A 299 -13.05 -18.67 4.07
N ILE A 300 -12.30 -17.61 4.47
CA ILE A 300 -12.70 -16.71 5.57
C ILE A 300 -13.61 -15.59 5.05
N TRP A 301 -13.17 -14.87 4.00
CA TRP A 301 -13.87 -13.67 3.50
C TRP A 301 -14.96 -13.97 2.46
N GLY A 302 -14.99 -15.15 1.88
CA GLY A 302 -15.90 -15.57 0.81
C GLY A 302 -15.24 -15.54 -0.56
N GLN A 303 -15.88 -16.16 -1.55
CA GLN A 303 -15.35 -16.28 -2.92
C GLN A 303 -15.46 -14.97 -3.72
N ASP A 304 -16.44 -14.10 -3.35
CA ASP A 304 -16.58 -12.64 -3.67
C ASP A 304 -17.82 -12.04 -3.03
#